data_cd84198660da2e359a43628781070ff1
#
_entry.id   cd84198660da2e359a43628781070ff1
#
_cell.length_a   1.000
_cell.length_b   1.000
_cell.length_c   1.000
_cell.angle_alpha   90.00
_cell.angle_beta   90.00
_cell.angle_gamma   90.00
#
_symmetry.space_group_name_H-M   'P 1'
#
loop_
_entity.id
_entity.type
_entity.pdbx_description
1 polymer ?
#
loop_
_entity_poly.entity_id
_entity_poly.type
_entity_poly.pdbx_seq_one_letter_code
_entity_poly.pdbx_strand_id
1 'polypeptide(L)'
;MRNVRLWMNQLIRYFIMSHDYAQISFVNPTTSQPLESIWLVNPNKEYLAIHISTDTQAATIARGTQMKNEAYSIFNAFGKQGRILDISFDETARNFIDEETTYISLYPQCEVTDAVKGQFPEIGTVIYDVDDPEAEIKKNNEEIKNFLINKMKKRKPASFHTPAEFMESMSKTFIVAGIICVIVWAALYIMSIITKINTTYLGLTFGAYFKPYITALNQWYRLITCGFMHVSLFHLLANMIALRPLSKAVENQFGFVKTFATLLISVVIGSLFVYFGNSNEISVGLSGGIYGLIGALLVILYQEGLFKVPAVRQRLLSTLYLNIILNFLPNVSFLAHLGGFISGIFLGFIFSEKTSKTLRINFTISGVIIVAFMIGYCIMNHSVTVVYPDLDARMIRVLRRLNLNSYADRLRAMLRKYY
;
A
#
# COMPACT_ATOMS: atom_id res chain seq x y z
N MET A 1 -27.59 -33.02 24.40
CA MET A 1 -26.58 -31.95 24.28
C MET A 1 -27.31 -30.64 24.17
N ARG A 2 -27.30 -29.81 25.21
CA ARG A 2 -27.94 -28.49 25.19
C ARG A 2 -27.29 -27.59 24.12
N ASN A 3 -28.03 -26.63 23.62
CA ASN A 3 -27.72 -25.87 22.42
C ASN A 3 -26.60 -24.85 22.58
N VAL A 4 -25.39 -25.28 22.94
CA VAL A 4 -24.22 -24.41 23.04
C VAL A 4 -24.02 -23.56 21.78
N ARG A 5 -24.33 -24.14 20.61
CA ARG A 5 -24.26 -23.43 19.34
C ARG A 5 -25.25 -22.25 19.26
N LEU A 6 -26.45 -22.43 19.81
CA LEU A 6 -27.41 -21.35 19.93
C LEU A 6 -26.91 -20.24 20.87
N TRP A 7 -26.40 -20.62 22.04
CA TRP A 7 -25.87 -19.66 23.03
C TRP A 7 -24.70 -18.86 22.50
N MET A 8 -23.76 -19.51 21.78
CA MET A 8 -22.70 -18.81 21.08
C MET A 8 -23.25 -17.79 20.08
N ASN A 9 -24.25 -18.16 19.30
CA ASN A 9 -24.86 -17.28 18.31
C ASN A 9 -25.56 -16.08 18.98
N GLN A 10 -26.27 -16.28 20.08
CA GLN A 10 -26.88 -15.21 20.87
C GLN A 10 -25.85 -14.24 21.44
N LEU A 11 -24.71 -14.74 21.95
CA LEU A 11 -23.61 -13.91 22.42
C LEU A 11 -22.97 -13.11 21.29
N ILE A 12 -22.72 -13.73 20.15
CA ILE A 12 -22.19 -13.03 18.96
C ILE A 12 -23.13 -11.88 18.59
N ARG A 13 -24.43 -12.13 18.51
CA ARG A 13 -25.43 -11.11 18.23
C ARG A 13 -25.37 -9.98 19.27
N TYR A 14 -25.34 -10.29 20.55
CA TYR A 14 -25.24 -9.32 21.63
C TYR A 14 -24.01 -8.44 21.52
N PHE A 15 -22.82 -9.03 21.38
CA PHE A 15 -21.58 -8.24 21.29
C PHE A 15 -21.49 -7.40 20.01
N ILE A 16 -21.98 -7.91 18.88
CA ILE A 16 -21.96 -7.15 17.63
C ILE A 16 -22.97 -6.01 17.66
N MET A 17 -24.20 -6.26 18.10
CA MET A 17 -25.29 -5.28 17.97
C MET A 17 -25.32 -4.27 19.12
N SER A 18 -25.02 -4.70 20.36
CA SER A 18 -25.12 -3.83 21.55
C SER A 18 -23.78 -3.21 21.95
N HIS A 19 -22.65 -3.85 21.64
CA HIS A 19 -21.33 -3.44 22.10
C HIS A 19 -20.34 -3.13 20.98
N ASP A 20 -20.77 -3.20 19.71
CA ASP A 20 -20.00 -2.79 18.54
C ASP A 20 -18.72 -3.60 18.29
N TYR A 21 -18.72 -4.88 18.68
CA TYR A 21 -17.64 -5.79 18.35
C TYR A 21 -17.69 -6.26 16.90
N ALA A 22 -16.54 -6.55 16.32
CA ALA A 22 -16.42 -7.15 15.00
C ALA A 22 -15.93 -8.59 15.13
N GLN A 23 -16.59 -9.52 14.44
CA GLN A 23 -16.13 -10.90 14.40
C GLN A 23 -14.94 -11.05 13.47
N ILE A 24 -13.93 -11.76 13.95
CA ILE A 24 -12.78 -12.20 13.17
C ILE A 24 -12.66 -13.71 13.23
N SER A 25 -12.13 -14.32 12.18
CA SER A 25 -11.91 -15.77 12.12
C SER A 25 -10.42 -16.02 11.87
N PHE A 26 -9.84 -16.88 12.69
CA PHE A 26 -8.53 -17.45 12.40
C PHE A 26 -8.71 -18.67 11.51
N VAL A 27 -7.85 -18.81 10.52
CA VAL A 27 -7.83 -19.95 9.62
C VAL A 27 -6.63 -20.81 9.99
N ASN A 28 -6.83 -22.09 10.13
CA ASN A 28 -5.73 -23.02 10.35
C ASN A 28 -4.75 -22.95 9.15
N PRO A 29 -3.48 -22.58 9.36
CA PRO A 29 -2.53 -22.37 8.27
C PRO A 29 -2.22 -23.65 7.48
N THR A 30 -2.48 -24.83 8.05
CA THR A 30 -2.20 -26.13 7.43
C THR A 30 -3.40 -26.66 6.64
N THR A 31 -4.62 -26.47 7.15
CA THR A 31 -5.84 -27.04 6.55
C THR A 31 -6.71 -26.04 5.82
N SER A 32 -6.43 -24.74 5.95
CA SER A 32 -7.25 -23.62 5.44
C SER A 32 -8.70 -23.64 5.95
N GLN A 33 -8.99 -24.41 6.99
CA GLN A 33 -10.31 -24.44 7.62
C GLN A 33 -10.40 -23.43 8.76
N PRO A 34 -11.58 -22.80 8.99
CA PRO A 34 -11.80 -21.96 10.17
C PRO A 34 -11.57 -22.75 11.45
N LEU A 35 -10.97 -22.13 12.44
CA LEU A 35 -10.92 -22.70 13.79
C LEU A 35 -12.33 -22.69 14.40
N GLU A 36 -12.62 -23.66 15.26
CA GLU A 36 -13.93 -23.77 15.94
C GLU A 36 -14.17 -22.65 16.97
N SER A 37 -13.10 -21.94 17.36
CA SER A 37 -13.18 -20.81 18.25
C SER A 37 -13.55 -19.51 17.53
N ILE A 38 -14.36 -18.70 18.19
CA ILE A 38 -14.83 -17.41 17.67
C ILE A 38 -14.15 -16.27 18.42
N TRP A 39 -13.59 -15.34 17.66
CA TRP A 39 -13.02 -14.11 18.20
C TRP A 39 -13.85 -12.89 17.81
N LEU A 40 -14.14 -12.05 18.81
CA LEU A 40 -14.78 -10.76 18.64
C LEU A 40 -13.84 -9.66 19.11
N VAL A 41 -13.73 -8.56 18.38
CA VAL A 41 -12.73 -7.51 18.66
C VAL A 41 -13.36 -6.12 18.64
N ASN A 42 -12.96 -5.29 19.61
CA ASN A 42 -13.25 -3.86 19.62
C ASN A 42 -12.09 -3.10 20.25
N PRO A 43 -11.25 -2.38 19.45
CA PRO A 43 -10.06 -1.68 19.94
C PRO A 43 -10.36 -0.47 20.84
N ASN A 44 -11.64 -0.11 21.02
CA ASN A 44 -12.08 1.02 21.86
C ASN A 44 -12.67 0.56 23.20
N LYS A 45 -12.64 -0.73 23.50
CA LYS A 45 -13.14 -1.29 24.75
C LYS A 45 -11.99 -1.84 25.60
N GLU A 46 -12.20 -1.95 26.92
CA GLU A 46 -11.23 -2.53 27.86
C GLU A 46 -10.94 -3.99 27.52
N TYR A 47 -12.00 -4.80 27.32
CA TYR A 47 -11.86 -6.12 26.71
C TYR A 47 -11.74 -5.96 25.20
N LEU A 48 -10.49 -5.77 24.74
CA LEU A 48 -10.22 -5.57 23.32
C LEU A 48 -10.56 -6.81 22.49
N ALA A 49 -10.36 -7.99 23.06
CA ALA A 49 -10.62 -9.27 22.42
C ALA A 49 -11.53 -10.15 23.31
N ILE A 50 -12.55 -10.73 22.70
CA ILE A 50 -13.44 -11.71 23.33
C ILE A 50 -13.30 -13.02 22.57
N HIS A 51 -12.94 -14.07 23.29
CA HIS A 51 -12.86 -15.43 22.79
C HIS A 51 -14.10 -16.22 23.26
N ILE A 52 -14.77 -16.90 22.35
CA ILE A 52 -15.93 -17.75 22.64
C ILE A 52 -15.64 -19.15 22.10
N SER A 53 -15.64 -20.14 22.95
CA SER A 53 -15.27 -21.52 22.61
C SER A 53 -16.26 -22.52 23.15
N THR A 54 -16.44 -23.63 22.42
CA THR A 54 -17.17 -24.82 22.89
C THR A 54 -16.31 -25.72 23.77
N ASP A 55 -15.01 -25.41 23.89
CA ASP A 55 -14.09 -26.16 24.69
C ASP A 55 -14.41 -26.03 26.18
N THR A 56 -14.04 -27.06 26.97
CA THR A 56 -14.05 -26.93 28.42
C THR A 56 -13.04 -25.89 28.87
N GLN A 57 -13.29 -25.21 29.98
CA GLN A 57 -12.38 -24.24 30.55
C GLN A 57 -10.98 -24.84 30.78
N ALA A 58 -10.91 -26.09 31.24
CA ALA A 58 -9.65 -26.81 31.40
C ALA A 58 -8.90 -26.99 30.08
N ALA A 59 -9.59 -27.27 28.97
CA ALA A 59 -8.99 -27.40 27.66
C ALA A 59 -8.52 -26.06 27.12
N THR A 60 -9.25 -24.97 27.36
CA THR A 60 -8.85 -23.61 26.99
C THR A 60 -7.60 -23.17 27.79
N ILE A 61 -7.54 -23.44 29.07
CA ILE A 61 -6.36 -23.16 29.91
C ILE A 61 -5.15 -23.98 29.44
N ALA A 62 -5.32 -25.26 29.14
CA ALA A 62 -4.27 -26.10 28.58
C ALA A 62 -3.72 -25.61 27.25
N ARG A 63 -4.58 -24.99 26.43
CA ARG A 63 -4.22 -24.30 25.18
C ARG A 63 -3.89 -22.80 25.33
N GLY A 64 -3.72 -22.33 26.56
CA GLY A 64 -3.56 -20.90 26.90
C GLY A 64 -2.48 -20.20 26.13
N THR A 65 -1.36 -20.85 25.80
CA THR A 65 -0.30 -20.29 24.96
C THR A 65 -0.79 -20.02 23.53
N GLN A 66 -1.59 -20.92 22.95
CA GLN A 66 -2.14 -20.71 21.61
C GLN A 66 -3.15 -19.57 21.60
N MET A 67 -4.08 -19.56 22.54
CA MET A 67 -5.10 -18.49 22.68
C MET A 67 -4.42 -17.13 22.91
N LYS A 68 -3.44 -17.05 23.82
CA LYS A 68 -2.66 -15.82 24.06
C LYS A 68 -1.92 -15.37 22.80
N ASN A 69 -1.34 -16.27 22.01
CA ASN A 69 -0.68 -15.93 20.74
C ASN A 69 -1.67 -15.39 19.70
N GLU A 70 -2.87 -15.94 19.61
CA GLU A 70 -3.94 -15.44 18.75
C GLU A 70 -4.36 -14.03 19.21
N ALA A 71 -4.57 -13.82 20.50
CA ALA A 71 -4.90 -12.52 21.07
C ALA A 71 -3.80 -11.48 20.85
N TYR A 72 -2.52 -11.82 21.04
CA TYR A 72 -1.40 -10.93 20.77
C TYR A 72 -1.31 -10.58 19.27
N SER A 73 -1.68 -11.49 18.39
CA SER A 73 -1.78 -11.18 16.95
C SER A 73 -2.86 -10.12 16.68
N ILE A 74 -3.98 -10.18 17.42
CA ILE A 74 -5.04 -9.15 17.36
C ILE A 74 -4.50 -7.83 17.92
N PHE A 75 -3.89 -7.83 19.10
CA PHE A 75 -3.36 -6.63 19.75
C PHE A 75 -2.32 -5.92 18.87
N ASN A 76 -1.41 -6.69 18.26
CA ASN A 76 -0.43 -6.17 17.33
C ASN A 76 -1.07 -5.57 16.07
N ALA A 77 -2.13 -6.19 15.54
CA ALA A 77 -2.83 -5.67 14.36
C ALA A 77 -3.49 -4.29 14.61
N PHE A 78 -3.90 -4.03 15.86
CA PHE A 78 -4.49 -2.75 16.26
C PHE A 78 -3.47 -1.77 16.89
N GLY A 79 -2.23 -2.22 17.13
CA GLY A 79 -1.20 -1.41 17.80
C GLY A 79 -1.58 -1.01 19.23
N LYS A 80 -2.40 -1.82 19.92
CA LYS A 80 -2.92 -1.55 21.27
C LYS A 80 -2.78 -2.79 22.14
N GLN A 81 -2.48 -2.58 23.40
CA GLN A 81 -2.62 -3.58 24.47
C GLN A 81 -4.06 -3.56 24.99
N GLY A 82 -4.59 -4.69 25.42
CA GLY A 82 -5.94 -4.79 25.93
C GLY A 82 -6.16 -6.07 26.74
N ARG A 83 -7.31 -6.18 27.39
CA ARG A 83 -7.70 -7.40 28.12
C ARG A 83 -8.44 -8.37 27.21
N ILE A 84 -8.35 -9.65 27.57
CA ILE A 84 -9.05 -10.75 26.91
C ILE A 84 -10.21 -11.17 27.82
N LEU A 85 -11.39 -11.37 27.24
CA LEU A 85 -12.49 -12.06 27.89
C LEU A 85 -12.66 -13.43 27.22
N ASP A 86 -12.40 -14.50 27.98
CA ASP A 86 -12.62 -15.88 27.53
C ASP A 86 -13.94 -16.41 28.07
N ILE A 87 -14.82 -16.83 27.15
CA ILE A 87 -16.18 -17.32 27.46
C ILE A 87 -16.28 -18.79 27.10
N SER A 88 -16.55 -19.61 28.07
CA SER A 88 -16.85 -21.02 27.95
C SER A 88 -18.28 -21.36 28.41
N PHE A 89 -18.73 -22.61 28.19
CA PHE A 89 -20.06 -23.12 28.59
C PHE A 89 -19.92 -24.40 29.44
N ASP A 90 -19.03 -24.37 30.42
CA ASP A 90 -18.68 -25.52 31.23
C ASP A 90 -19.37 -25.43 32.59
N GLU A 91 -20.08 -26.49 32.99
CA GLU A 91 -20.79 -26.62 34.30
C GLU A 91 -19.85 -26.53 35.48
N THR A 92 -18.63 -27.03 35.34
CA THR A 92 -17.64 -27.16 36.42
C THR A 92 -16.67 -25.99 36.49
N ALA A 93 -16.75 -25.08 35.54
CA ALA A 93 -15.83 -23.99 35.44
C ALA A 93 -16.04 -22.93 36.52
N ARG A 94 -14.96 -22.29 36.97
CA ARG A 94 -14.98 -21.16 37.90
C ARG A 94 -14.49 -19.91 37.19
N ASN A 95 -15.17 -18.80 37.48
CA ASN A 95 -14.73 -17.49 37.00
C ASN A 95 -13.46 -17.09 37.71
N PHE A 96 -12.42 -16.70 36.98
CA PHE A 96 -11.17 -16.19 37.55
C PHE A 96 -10.49 -15.22 36.58
N ILE A 97 -9.51 -14.48 37.08
CA ILE A 97 -8.72 -13.52 36.33
C ILE A 97 -7.26 -13.95 36.42
N ASP A 98 -6.61 -14.05 35.26
CA ASP A 98 -5.18 -14.29 35.10
C ASP A 98 -4.56 -13.17 34.29
N GLU A 99 -3.62 -12.43 34.88
CA GLU A 99 -2.91 -11.30 34.26
C GLU A 99 -3.79 -10.41 33.32
N GLU A 100 -3.87 -10.78 32.05
CA GLU A 100 -4.59 -10.04 31.00
C GLU A 100 -5.92 -10.71 30.59
N THR A 101 -6.21 -11.92 31.09
CA THR A 101 -7.37 -12.71 30.68
C THR A 101 -8.36 -12.88 31.83
N THR A 102 -9.62 -12.56 31.55
CA THR A 102 -10.75 -12.86 32.41
C THR A 102 -11.49 -14.06 31.85
N TYR A 103 -11.51 -15.16 32.62
CA TYR A 103 -12.20 -16.40 32.27
C TYR A 103 -13.58 -16.40 32.90
N ILE A 104 -14.62 -16.62 32.11
CA ILE A 104 -15.98 -16.79 32.61
C ILE A 104 -16.63 -18.00 31.97
N SER A 105 -17.52 -18.65 32.71
CA SER A 105 -18.40 -19.66 32.17
C SER A 105 -19.84 -19.19 32.23
N LEU A 106 -20.51 -19.20 31.08
CA LEU A 106 -21.93 -18.83 30.94
C LEU A 106 -22.77 -20.09 30.86
N TYR A 107 -22.73 -20.92 31.91
CA TYR A 107 -23.67 -21.98 32.08
C TYR A 107 -24.89 -21.51 32.92
N PRO A 108 -26.14 -22.04 32.72
CA PRO A 108 -27.39 -21.47 33.27
C PRO A 108 -27.48 -21.22 34.79
N GLN A 109 -26.41 -21.25 35.55
CA GLN A 109 -26.39 -20.93 36.99
C GLN A 109 -25.06 -20.30 37.45
N CYS A 110 -24.15 -19.93 36.55
CA CYS A 110 -22.88 -19.31 36.92
C CYS A 110 -23.02 -17.81 37.15
N GLU A 111 -22.63 -17.33 38.32
CA GLU A 111 -22.52 -15.90 38.60
C GLU A 111 -21.35 -15.29 37.82
N VAL A 112 -21.66 -14.32 36.97
CA VAL A 112 -20.66 -13.54 36.26
C VAL A 112 -20.03 -12.54 37.23
N THR A 113 -18.71 -12.33 37.15
CA THR A 113 -17.99 -11.40 38.02
C THR A 113 -18.50 -9.96 37.84
N ASP A 114 -18.48 -9.16 38.89
CA ASP A 114 -18.94 -7.77 38.88
C ASP A 114 -18.19 -6.90 37.86
N ALA A 115 -16.92 -7.17 37.65
CA ALA A 115 -16.10 -6.49 36.64
C ALA A 115 -16.63 -6.70 35.22
N VAL A 116 -17.08 -7.90 34.87
CA VAL A 116 -17.67 -8.22 33.56
C VAL A 116 -19.09 -7.68 33.47
N LYS A 117 -19.91 -7.81 34.56
CA LYS A 117 -21.26 -7.22 34.61
C LYS A 117 -21.23 -5.70 34.47
N GLY A 118 -20.22 -5.03 35.00
CA GLY A 118 -20.04 -3.58 34.84
C GLY A 118 -19.89 -3.13 33.40
N GLN A 119 -19.29 -3.95 32.57
CA GLN A 119 -19.12 -3.64 31.13
C GLN A 119 -20.21 -4.26 30.23
N PHE A 120 -20.76 -5.41 30.64
CA PHE A 120 -21.76 -6.18 29.91
C PHE A 120 -22.92 -6.56 30.84
N PRO A 121 -23.79 -5.60 31.21
CA PRO A 121 -24.82 -5.83 32.23
C PRO A 121 -25.76 -7.00 31.94
N GLU A 122 -26.05 -7.22 30.68
CA GLU A 122 -27.04 -8.21 30.24
C GLU A 122 -26.42 -9.59 29.91
N ILE A 123 -25.09 -9.75 30.03
CA ILE A 123 -24.39 -10.94 29.54
C ILE A 123 -24.93 -12.25 30.12
N GLY A 124 -25.40 -12.24 31.35
CA GLY A 124 -25.98 -13.43 32.00
C GLY A 124 -27.41 -13.77 31.54
N THR A 125 -28.12 -12.85 30.90
CA THR A 125 -29.51 -13.02 30.44
C THR A 125 -29.64 -13.16 28.93
N VAL A 126 -28.55 -12.99 28.19
CA VAL A 126 -28.52 -13.05 26.72
C VAL A 126 -28.74 -14.46 26.19
N ILE A 127 -28.27 -15.47 26.96
CA ILE A 127 -28.39 -16.87 26.56
C ILE A 127 -29.67 -17.48 27.14
N TYR A 128 -30.48 -18.06 26.26
CA TYR A 128 -31.73 -18.74 26.58
C TYR A 128 -32.01 -19.88 25.61
N ASP A 129 -32.74 -20.88 26.07
CA ASP A 129 -33.18 -21.98 25.25
C ASP A 129 -34.48 -21.67 24.54
N VAL A 130 -34.67 -22.21 23.33
CA VAL A 130 -35.87 -22.10 22.51
C VAL A 130 -36.27 -23.46 21.96
N ASP A 131 -37.51 -23.61 21.53
CA ASP A 131 -38.05 -24.86 20.98
C ASP A 131 -37.38 -25.23 19.64
N ASP A 132 -37.09 -24.24 18.78
CA ASP A 132 -36.42 -24.43 17.50
C ASP A 132 -35.11 -23.60 17.43
N PRO A 133 -34.01 -24.18 17.84
CA PRO A 133 -32.70 -23.50 17.87
C PRO A 133 -32.15 -23.09 16.49
N GLU A 134 -32.42 -23.91 15.46
CA GLU A 134 -31.88 -23.61 14.11
C GLU A 134 -32.63 -22.45 13.48
N ALA A 135 -33.95 -22.34 13.69
CA ALA A 135 -34.72 -21.19 13.27
C ALA A 135 -34.25 -19.89 13.94
N GLU A 136 -33.97 -19.94 15.28
CA GLU A 136 -33.51 -18.77 16.01
C GLU A 136 -32.08 -18.37 15.58
N ILE A 137 -31.17 -19.32 15.36
CA ILE A 137 -29.83 -19.04 14.81
C ILE A 137 -29.93 -18.35 13.43
N LYS A 138 -30.81 -18.86 12.57
CA LYS A 138 -31.02 -18.26 11.25
C LYS A 138 -31.50 -16.81 11.34
N LYS A 139 -32.49 -16.57 12.21
CA LYS A 139 -33.05 -15.24 12.48
C LYS A 139 -31.97 -14.28 13.02
N ASN A 140 -31.21 -14.69 14.03
CA ASN A 140 -30.12 -13.92 14.60
C ASN A 140 -29.06 -13.54 13.55
N ASN A 141 -28.68 -14.48 12.69
CA ASN A 141 -27.72 -14.24 11.60
C ASN A 141 -28.27 -13.23 10.56
N GLU A 142 -29.57 -13.26 10.26
CA GLU A 142 -30.18 -12.24 9.39
C GLU A 142 -30.23 -10.86 10.07
N GLU A 143 -30.52 -10.80 11.36
CA GLU A 143 -30.50 -9.56 12.12
C GLU A 143 -29.08 -8.96 12.17
N ILE A 144 -28.05 -9.75 12.46
CA ILE A 144 -26.64 -9.33 12.42
C ILE A 144 -26.27 -8.81 11.03
N LYS A 145 -26.62 -9.56 9.99
CA LYS A 145 -26.38 -9.17 8.59
C LYS A 145 -27.02 -7.83 8.25
N ASN A 146 -28.30 -7.67 8.60
CA ASN A 146 -29.03 -6.44 8.34
C ASN A 146 -28.48 -5.26 9.14
N PHE A 147 -28.07 -5.49 10.39
CA PHE A 147 -27.41 -4.49 11.23
C PHE A 147 -26.09 -4.03 10.60
N LEU A 148 -25.24 -4.97 10.19
CA LEU A 148 -23.95 -4.66 9.54
C LEU A 148 -24.14 -3.94 8.19
N ILE A 149 -25.11 -4.36 7.37
CA ILE A 149 -25.44 -3.67 6.12
C ILE A 149 -25.91 -2.24 6.39
N ASN A 150 -26.81 -2.04 7.38
CA ASN A 150 -27.28 -0.73 7.75
C ASN A 150 -26.17 0.16 8.35
N LYS A 151 -25.26 -0.44 9.11
CA LYS A 151 -24.08 0.24 9.63
C LYS A 151 -23.11 0.63 8.51
N MET A 152 -22.90 -0.24 7.51
CA MET A 152 -22.13 0.07 6.32
C MET A 152 -22.79 1.16 5.46
N LYS A 153 -24.13 1.15 5.33
CA LYS A 153 -24.89 2.22 4.64
C LYS A 153 -24.84 3.54 5.40
N LYS A 154 -24.84 3.51 6.74
CA LYS A 154 -24.68 4.70 7.59
C LYS A 154 -23.24 5.20 7.66
N ARG A 155 -22.23 4.34 7.44
CA ARG A 155 -20.92 4.80 7.01
C ARG A 155 -21.10 5.38 5.63
N LYS A 156 -21.42 6.68 5.58
CA LYS A 156 -21.34 7.43 4.32
C LYS A 156 -20.02 7.01 3.70
N PRO A 157 -19.97 6.60 2.39
CA PRO A 157 -18.70 6.63 1.70
C PRO A 157 -18.08 7.96 2.07
N ALA A 158 -16.79 8.03 2.33
CA ALA A 158 -16.14 9.27 2.69
C ALA A 158 -16.53 10.31 1.63
N SER A 159 -17.73 10.88 1.78
CA SER A 159 -18.23 11.96 0.96
C SER A 159 -17.40 13.11 1.47
N PHE A 160 -16.38 13.45 0.70
CA PHE A 160 -15.67 14.69 0.90
C PHE A 160 -16.72 15.78 0.76
N HIS A 161 -17.21 16.28 1.89
CA HIS A 161 -18.32 17.24 1.91
C HIS A 161 -17.83 18.62 1.43
N THR A 162 -16.52 18.84 1.50
CA THR A 162 -15.89 20.07 1.02
C THR A 162 -14.61 19.77 0.20
N PRO A 163 -14.23 20.63 -0.75
CA PRO A 163 -12.94 20.54 -1.43
C PRO A 163 -11.75 20.51 -0.45
N ALA A 164 -11.87 21.19 0.70
CA ALA A 164 -10.84 21.22 1.74
C ALA A 164 -10.62 19.83 2.36
N GLU A 165 -11.69 19.15 2.78
CA GLU A 165 -11.60 17.78 3.34
C GLU A 165 -11.04 16.77 2.32
N PHE A 166 -11.39 16.95 1.03
CA PHE A 166 -10.83 16.13 -0.04
C PHE A 166 -9.31 16.34 -0.17
N MET A 167 -8.85 17.59 -0.10
CA MET A 167 -7.43 17.93 -0.14
C MET A 167 -6.67 17.41 1.09
N GLU A 168 -7.23 17.51 2.29
CA GLU A 168 -6.63 16.96 3.52
C GLU A 168 -6.48 15.44 3.50
N SER A 169 -7.35 14.75 2.75
CA SER A 169 -7.25 13.29 2.58
C SER A 169 -6.06 12.87 1.72
N MET A 170 -5.48 13.80 0.96
CA MET A 170 -4.35 13.52 0.06
C MET A 170 -3.00 13.75 0.76
N SER A 171 -1.97 13.07 0.29
CA SER A 171 -0.60 13.36 0.70
C SER A 171 -0.10 14.65 0.00
N LYS A 172 0.77 15.39 0.67
CA LYS A 172 1.43 16.55 0.05
C LYS A 172 2.24 16.14 -1.19
N THR A 173 2.88 14.98 -1.14
CA THR A 173 3.61 14.39 -2.29
C THR A 173 2.70 14.21 -3.50
N PHE A 174 1.48 13.66 -3.30
CA PHE A 174 0.51 13.52 -4.39
C PHE A 174 0.12 14.89 -4.98
N ILE A 175 -0.19 15.85 -4.12
CA ILE A 175 -0.62 17.19 -4.55
C ILE A 175 0.48 17.86 -5.36
N VAL A 176 1.70 17.94 -4.83
CA VAL A 176 2.82 18.63 -5.51
C VAL A 176 3.19 17.94 -6.81
N ALA A 177 3.44 16.63 -6.79
CA ALA A 177 3.83 15.90 -8.00
C ALA A 177 2.69 15.87 -9.02
N GLY A 178 1.44 15.72 -8.58
CA GLY A 178 0.27 15.71 -9.43
C GLY A 178 0.05 17.05 -10.16
N ILE A 179 0.15 18.17 -9.44
CA ILE A 179 0.05 19.51 -10.03
C ILE A 179 1.11 19.71 -11.10
N ILE A 180 2.37 19.34 -10.83
CA ILE A 180 3.47 19.47 -11.81
C ILE A 180 3.15 18.64 -13.06
N CYS A 181 2.77 17.37 -12.89
CA CYS A 181 2.45 16.48 -14.02
C CYS A 181 1.27 16.99 -14.84
N VAL A 182 0.22 17.48 -14.19
CA VAL A 182 -0.98 18.04 -14.88
C VAL A 182 -0.62 19.30 -15.66
N ILE A 183 0.15 20.23 -15.08
CA ILE A 183 0.59 21.45 -15.75
C ILE A 183 1.45 21.11 -16.98
N VAL A 184 2.44 20.22 -16.81
CA VAL A 184 3.32 19.82 -17.92
C VAL A 184 2.53 19.13 -19.03
N TRP A 185 1.64 18.19 -18.67
CA TRP A 185 0.80 17.51 -19.64
C TRP A 185 -0.13 18.47 -20.38
N ALA A 186 -0.80 19.39 -19.67
CA ALA A 186 -1.69 20.36 -20.26
C ALA A 186 -0.94 21.30 -21.22
N ALA A 187 0.26 21.75 -20.83
CA ALA A 187 1.11 22.58 -21.69
C ALA A 187 1.50 21.85 -22.99
N LEU A 188 1.95 20.59 -22.90
CA LEU A 188 2.27 19.76 -24.06
C LEU A 188 1.04 19.52 -24.95
N TYR A 189 -0.12 19.27 -24.35
CA TYR A 189 -1.37 19.02 -25.06
C TYR A 189 -1.87 20.26 -25.79
N ILE A 190 -1.92 21.42 -25.12
CA ILE A 190 -2.30 22.71 -25.74
C ILE A 190 -1.34 23.05 -26.87
N MET A 191 -0.02 22.90 -26.63
CA MET A 191 0.98 23.14 -27.68
C MET A 191 0.78 22.20 -28.87
N SER A 192 0.43 20.94 -28.64
CA SER A 192 0.11 19.98 -29.71
C SER A 192 -1.07 20.40 -30.55
N ILE A 193 -2.13 20.96 -29.95
CA ILE A 193 -3.29 21.48 -30.67
C ILE A 193 -2.91 22.67 -31.52
N ILE A 194 -2.20 23.63 -30.96
CA ILE A 194 -1.82 24.89 -31.64
C ILE A 194 -0.84 24.63 -32.80
N THR A 195 0.19 23.82 -32.52
CA THR A 195 1.27 23.60 -33.51
C THR A 195 1.00 22.44 -34.46
N LYS A 196 0.00 21.60 -34.19
CA LYS A 196 -0.27 20.32 -34.89
C LYS A 196 0.94 19.37 -34.87
N ILE A 197 1.75 19.47 -33.82
CA ILE A 197 2.89 18.58 -33.58
C ILE A 197 2.45 17.51 -32.55
N ASN A 198 2.81 16.24 -32.82
CA ASN A 198 2.51 15.14 -31.90
C ASN A 198 3.16 15.34 -30.53
N THR A 199 2.44 15.02 -29.45
CA THR A 199 2.89 15.15 -28.06
C THR A 199 4.20 14.42 -27.79
N THR A 200 4.50 13.31 -28.46
CA THR A 200 5.78 12.58 -28.31
C THR A 200 6.96 13.42 -28.77
N TYR A 201 6.85 14.11 -29.90
CA TYR A 201 7.92 15.01 -30.41
C TYR A 201 8.07 16.25 -29.53
N LEU A 202 6.97 16.78 -28.99
CA LEU A 202 7.01 17.86 -27.99
C LEU A 202 7.68 17.37 -26.71
N GLY A 203 7.34 16.16 -26.22
CA GLY A 203 8.01 15.55 -25.09
C GLY A 203 9.52 15.43 -25.29
N LEU A 204 9.96 14.95 -26.46
CA LEU A 204 11.38 14.90 -26.83
C LEU A 204 12.03 16.29 -26.87
N THR A 205 11.32 17.29 -27.36
CA THR A 205 11.81 18.69 -27.39
C THR A 205 12.09 19.20 -25.98
N PHE A 206 11.19 18.94 -25.01
CA PHE A 206 11.20 19.59 -23.69
C PHE A 206 11.76 18.75 -22.56
N GLY A 207 12.06 17.44 -22.75
CA GLY A 207 12.76 16.73 -21.70
C GLY A 207 12.35 15.28 -21.46
N ALA A 208 11.67 14.60 -22.41
CA ALA A 208 11.51 13.16 -22.35
C ALA A 208 12.88 12.47 -22.33
N TYR A 209 12.99 11.35 -21.60
CA TYR A 209 14.19 10.55 -21.64
C TYR A 209 14.45 10.05 -23.05
N PHE A 210 15.66 10.25 -23.55
CA PHE A 210 16.17 9.67 -24.77
C PHE A 210 17.69 9.66 -24.73
N LYS A 211 18.28 8.49 -24.65
CA LYS A 211 19.72 8.31 -24.43
C LYS A 211 20.58 9.09 -25.45
N PRO A 212 20.29 9.07 -26.78
CA PRO A 212 21.08 9.81 -27.75
C PRO A 212 21.17 11.32 -27.44
N TYR A 213 20.10 11.94 -26.94
CA TYR A 213 20.12 13.37 -26.60
C TYR A 213 20.81 13.66 -25.26
N ILE A 214 20.74 12.71 -24.31
CA ILE A 214 21.48 12.81 -23.06
C ILE A 214 22.97 12.79 -23.34
N THR A 215 23.46 11.84 -24.15
CA THR A 215 24.87 11.68 -24.47
C THR A 215 25.38 12.77 -25.39
N ALA A 216 24.76 12.95 -26.51
CA ALA A 216 25.29 13.78 -27.60
C ALA A 216 25.07 15.28 -27.40
N LEU A 217 24.02 15.68 -26.67
CA LEU A 217 23.69 17.08 -26.38
C LEU A 217 23.96 17.47 -24.92
N ASN A 218 24.52 16.56 -24.09
CA ASN A 218 24.72 16.76 -22.65
C ASN A 218 23.45 17.13 -21.89
N GLN A 219 22.30 16.55 -22.28
CA GLN A 219 20.98 16.89 -21.70
C GLN A 219 20.63 16.02 -20.51
N TRP A 220 21.51 15.95 -19.50
CA TRP A 220 21.36 15.12 -18.28
C TRP A 220 20.11 15.46 -17.47
N TYR A 221 19.56 16.67 -17.60
CA TYR A 221 18.28 17.05 -16.96
C TYR A 221 17.12 16.12 -17.34
N ARG A 222 17.22 15.43 -18.48
CA ARG A 222 16.22 14.47 -18.93
C ARG A 222 16.04 13.28 -18.02
N LEU A 223 17.04 12.97 -17.18
CA LEU A 223 16.94 11.91 -16.19
C LEU A 223 15.88 12.20 -15.10
N ILE A 224 15.55 13.48 -14.89
CA ILE A 224 14.53 13.90 -13.93
C ILE A 224 13.27 14.43 -14.62
N THR A 225 13.41 15.23 -15.67
CA THR A 225 12.27 15.89 -16.32
C THR A 225 11.32 14.88 -16.97
N CYS A 226 11.84 13.78 -17.47
CA CYS A 226 11.03 12.70 -18.06
C CYS A 226 9.95 12.17 -17.08
N GLY A 227 10.23 12.16 -15.78
CA GLY A 227 9.30 11.71 -14.77
C GLY A 227 8.02 12.53 -14.66
N PHE A 228 8.06 13.81 -15.05
CA PHE A 228 6.91 14.69 -15.00
C PHE A 228 6.14 14.79 -16.33
N MET A 229 6.68 14.19 -17.39
CA MET A 229 6.07 14.22 -18.71
C MET A 229 5.12 13.07 -18.94
N HIS A 230 3.98 13.35 -19.58
CA HIS A 230 3.01 12.37 -19.99
C HIS A 230 2.52 12.68 -21.41
N VAL A 231 2.59 11.69 -22.30
CA VAL A 231 2.19 11.88 -23.71
C VAL A 231 0.72 11.57 -23.96
N SER A 232 0.01 10.97 -23.02
CA SER A 232 -1.43 10.71 -23.11
C SER A 232 -2.12 10.94 -21.77
N LEU A 233 -3.41 11.33 -21.85
CA LEU A 233 -4.26 11.49 -20.67
C LEU A 233 -4.39 10.18 -19.88
N PHE A 234 -4.54 9.06 -20.59
CA PHE A 234 -4.66 7.74 -19.95
C PHE A 234 -3.41 7.42 -19.11
N HIS A 235 -2.22 7.68 -19.65
CA HIS A 235 -0.96 7.46 -18.93
C HIS A 235 -0.85 8.35 -17.68
N LEU A 236 -1.23 9.64 -17.80
CA LEU A 236 -1.28 10.56 -16.66
C LEU A 236 -2.24 10.05 -15.58
N LEU A 237 -3.47 9.69 -15.96
CA LEU A 237 -4.48 9.22 -15.01
C LEU A 237 -4.05 7.93 -14.32
N ALA A 238 -3.47 6.97 -15.04
CA ALA A 238 -2.96 5.73 -14.46
C ALA A 238 -1.88 6.01 -13.40
N ASN A 239 -0.94 6.93 -13.68
CA ASN A 239 0.06 7.35 -12.69
C ASN A 239 -0.57 8.05 -11.48
N MET A 240 -1.56 8.91 -11.67
CA MET A 240 -2.25 9.61 -10.56
C MET A 240 -3.04 8.64 -9.67
N ILE A 241 -3.73 7.67 -10.27
CA ILE A 241 -4.47 6.62 -9.53
C ILE A 241 -3.51 5.79 -8.67
N ALA A 242 -2.34 5.42 -9.19
CA ALA A 242 -1.34 4.68 -8.46
C ALA A 242 -0.62 5.53 -7.39
N LEU A 243 -0.28 6.77 -7.73
CA LEU A 243 0.46 7.68 -6.83
C LEU A 243 -0.33 8.00 -5.56
N ARG A 244 -1.64 8.23 -5.66
CA ARG A 244 -2.48 8.70 -4.55
C ARG A 244 -2.40 7.81 -3.29
N PRO A 245 -2.74 6.51 -3.35
CA PRO A 245 -2.67 5.65 -2.17
C PRO A 245 -1.23 5.36 -1.72
N LEU A 246 -0.29 5.18 -2.65
CA LEU A 246 1.09 4.85 -2.34
C LEU A 246 1.80 5.99 -1.64
N SER A 247 1.68 7.22 -2.17
CA SER A 247 2.29 8.39 -1.54
C SER A 247 1.70 8.64 -0.15
N LYS A 248 0.38 8.44 0.05
CA LYS A 248 -0.25 8.59 1.37
C LYS A 248 0.29 7.57 2.37
N ALA A 249 0.41 6.31 1.96
CA ALA A 249 0.92 5.25 2.82
C ALA A 249 2.38 5.50 3.26
N VAL A 250 3.25 5.88 2.32
CA VAL A 250 4.66 6.16 2.61
C VAL A 250 4.82 7.48 3.38
N GLU A 251 4.07 8.53 3.02
CA GLU A 251 4.15 9.85 3.67
C GLU A 251 3.69 9.81 5.13
N ASN A 252 2.74 8.94 5.47
CA ASN A 252 2.32 8.74 6.85
C ASN A 252 3.46 8.20 7.75
N GLN A 253 4.43 7.49 7.18
CA GLN A 253 5.57 6.91 7.91
C GLN A 253 6.82 7.78 7.83
N PHE A 254 7.11 8.35 6.67
CA PHE A 254 8.37 9.06 6.42
C PHE A 254 8.22 10.58 6.46
N GLY A 255 7.01 11.09 6.40
CA GLY A 255 6.72 12.53 6.19
C GLY A 255 6.94 12.95 4.74
N PHE A 256 6.49 14.18 4.43
CA PHE A 256 6.49 14.72 3.07
C PHE A 256 7.88 14.74 2.41
N VAL A 257 8.88 15.30 3.10
CA VAL A 257 10.21 15.53 2.49
C VAL A 257 10.88 14.22 2.07
N LYS A 258 10.88 13.22 2.95
CA LYS A 258 11.50 11.91 2.65
C LYS A 258 10.72 11.15 1.57
N THR A 259 9.39 11.26 1.56
CA THR A 259 8.53 10.61 0.55
C THR A 259 8.72 11.24 -0.82
N PHE A 260 8.73 12.57 -0.89
CA PHE A 260 8.96 13.30 -2.14
C PHE A 260 10.38 13.07 -2.68
N ALA A 261 11.38 13.05 -1.77
CA ALA A 261 12.75 12.66 -2.13
C ALA A 261 12.83 11.23 -2.67
N THR A 262 12.12 10.28 -2.04
CA THR A 262 12.03 8.89 -2.55
C THR A 262 11.48 8.88 -3.97
N LEU A 263 10.38 9.59 -4.22
CA LEU A 263 9.77 9.69 -5.54
C LEU A 263 10.79 10.22 -6.57
N LEU A 264 11.45 11.36 -6.29
CA LEU A 264 12.38 12.01 -7.24
C LEU A 264 13.65 11.20 -7.48
N ILE A 265 14.29 10.71 -6.42
CA ILE A 265 15.51 9.90 -6.53
C ILE A 265 15.22 8.64 -7.33
N SER A 266 14.05 8.01 -7.10
CA SER A 266 13.67 6.81 -7.83
C SER A 266 13.38 7.07 -9.31
N VAL A 267 12.89 8.25 -9.70
CA VAL A 267 12.80 8.66 -11.11
C VAL A 267 14.20 8.72 -11.73
N VAL A 268 15.16 9.36 -11.05
CA VAL A 268 16.53 9.51 -11.55
C VAL A 268 17.23 8.15 -11.66
N ILE A 269 17.14 7.33 -10.61
CA ILE A 269 17.77 5.99 -10.60
C ILE A 269 17.13 5.08 -11.66
N GLY A 270 15.80 5.13 -11.80
CA GLY A 270 15.10 4.42 -12.88
C GLY A 270 15.63 4.82 -14.25
N SER A 271 15.78 6.13 -14.50
CA SER A 271 16.35 6.66 -15.75
C SER A 271 17.82 6.23 -15.95
N LEU A 272 18.62 6.14 -14.89
CA LEU A 272 20.00 5.62 -14.96
C LEU A 272 20.01 4.12 -15.29
N PHE A 273 19.06 3.33 -14.79
CA PHE A 273 18.92 1.92 -15.16
C PHE A 273 18.62 1.76 -16.66
N VAL A 274 17.74 2.59 -17.22
CA VAL A 274 17.48 2.62 -18.67
C VAL A 274 18.74 2.97 -19.44
N TYR A 275 19.50 3.95 -18.95
CA TYR A 275 20.75 4.38 -19.58
C TYR A 275 21.82 3.27 -19.54
N PHE A 276 21.98 2.65 -18.35
CA PHE A 276 22.92 1.55 -18.12
C PHE A 276 22.58 0.30 -18.94
N GLY A 277 21.27 -0.03 -19.04
CA GLY A 277 20.77 -1.14 -19.85
C GLY A 277 20.90 -0.92 -21.36
N ASN A 278 21.49 0.19 -21.77
CA ASN A 278 21.73 0.56 -23.17
C ASN A 278 20.45 0.65 -24.01
N SER A 279 19.33 0.93 -23.41
CA SER A 279 18.05 1.12 -24.08
C SER A 279 17.96 2.53 -24.70
N ASN A 280 17.66 2.57 -25.99
CA ASN A 280 17.42 3.82 -26.74
C ASN A 280 15.92 4.16 -26.81
N GLU A 281 15.14 3.71 -25.86
CA GLU A 281 13.72 4.03 -25.77
C GLU A 281 13.46 5.49 -25.45
N ILE A 282 12.32 5.99 -25.92
CA ILE A 282 11.79 7.26 -25.46
C ILE A 282 10.92 6.95 -24.24
N SER A 283 11.36 7.40 -23.05
CA SER A 283 10.63 7.13 -21.81
C SER A 283 10.12 8.41 -21.17
N VAL A 284 8.89 8.35 -20.67
CA VAL A 284 8.18 9.43 -19.96
C VAL A 284 7.28 8.84 -18.88
N GLY A 285 7.00 9.63 -17.84
CA GLY A 285 6.04 9.27 -16.81
C GLY A 285 6.66 9.09 -15.43
N LEU A 286 5.84 9.35 -14.41
CA LEU A 286 6.24 9.32 -13.00
C LEU A 286 6.42 7.89 -12.45
N SER A 287 6.16 6.89 -13.28
CA SER A 287 6.08 5.48 -12.86
C SER A 287 7.35 4.95 -12.20
N GLY A 288 8.56 5.34 -12.65
CA GLY A 288 9.81 4.98 -11.97
C GLY A 288 9.82 5.43 -10.51
N GLY A 289 9.34 6.65 -10.23
CA GLY A 289 9.16 7.15 -8.87
C GLY A 289 8.08 6.41 -8.08
N ILE A 290 6.97 6.07 -8.72
CA ILE A 290 5.88 5.29 -8.12
C ILE A 290 6.36 3.89 -7.73
N TYR A 291 7.16 3.23 -8.58
CA TYR A 291 7.80 1.96 -8.21
C TYR A 291 8.78 2.12 -7.05
N GLY A 292 9.44 3.29 -6.93
CA GLY A 292 10.22 3.64 -5.75
C GLY A 292 9.37 3.70 -4.47
N LEU A 293 8.18 4.28 -4.54
CA LEU A 293 7.25 4.27 -3.40
C LEU A 293 6.76 2.85 -3.07
N ILE A 294 6.58 1.97 -4.07
CA ILE A 294 6.26 0.55 -3.83
C ILE A 294 7.42 -0.14 -3.08
N GLY A 295 8.67 0.08 -3.50
CA GLY A 295 9.86 -0.45 -2.82
C GLY A 295 9.98 0.03 -1.38
N ALA A 296 9.77 1.32 -1.13
CA ALA A 296 9.77 1.89 0.22
C ALA A 296 8.62 1.34 1.10
N LEU A 297 7.42 1.20 0.53
CA LEU A 297 6.28 0.60 1.23
C LEU A 297 6.55 -0.87 1.60
N LEU A 298 7.23 -1.62 0.74
CA LEU A 298 7.64 -2.98 1.03
C LEU A 298 8.50 -3.06 2.29
N VAL A 299 9.49 -2.16 2.43
CA VAL A 299 10.34 -2.07 3.63
C VAL A 299 9.54 -1.70 4.86
N ILE A 300 8.61 -0.75 4.76
CA ILE A 300 7.71 -0.37 5.84
C ILE A 300 6.90 -1.60 6.32
N LEU A 301 6.23 -2.30 5.41
CA LEU A 301 5.43 -3.48 5.73
C LEU A 301 6.27 -4.61 6.36
N TYR A 302 7.52 -4.78 5.90
CA TYR A 302 8.47 -5.73 6.48
C TYR A 302 8.80 -5.37 7.92
N GLN A 303 9.17 -4.12 8.19
CA GLN A 303 9.56 -3.65 9.52
C GLN A 303 8.41 -3.57 10.52
N GLU A 304 7.19 -3.36 10.04
CA GLU A 304 5.97 -3.44 10.84
C GLU A 304 5.51 -4.90 11.13
N GLY A 305 6.21 -5.89 10.58
CA GLY A 305 5.84 -7.31 10.72
C GLY A 305 4.56 -7.70 9.98
N LEU A 306 4.03 -6.81 9.14
CA LEU A 306 2.74 -7.00 8.45
C LEU A 306 2.78 -8.09 7.38
N PHE A 307 3.98 -8.55 6.97
CA PHE A 307 4.12 -9.74 6.13
C PHE A 307 3.62 -11.03 6.79
N LYS A 308 3.57 -11.06 8.13
CA LYS A 308 3.05 -12.18 8.89
C LYS A 308 1.52 -12.27 8.81
N VAL A 309 0.84 -11.18 8.44
CA VAL A 309 -0.61 -11.12 8.28
C VAL A 309 -1.00 -11.66 6.89
N PRO A 310 -1.69 -12.81 6.79
CA PRO A 310 -1.97 -13.45 5.50
C PRO A 310 -2.68 -12.55 4.50
N ALA A 311 -3.67 -11.77 4.93
CA ALA A 311 -4.43 -10.87 4.07
C ALA A 311 -3.56 -9.74 3.48
N VAL A 312 -2.61 -9.18 4.27
CA VAL A 312 -1.67 -8.15 3.80
C VAL A 312 -0.70 -8.75 2.79
N ARG A 313 -0.15 -9.92 3.11
CA ARG A 313 0.77 -10.65 2.22
C ARG A 313 0.11 -11.00 0.89
N GLN A 314 -1.11 -11.54 0.91
CA GLN A 314 -1.86 -11.89 -0.31
C GLN A 314 -2.12 -10.65 -1.17
N ARG A 315 -2.58 -9.55 -0.56
CA ARG A 315 -2.83 -8.28 -1.27
C ARG A 315 -1.56 -7.72 -1.89
N LEU A 316 -0.44 -7.76 -1.15
CA LEU A 316 0.86 -7.32 -1.65
C LEU A 316 1.32 -8.17 -2.83
N LEU A 317 1.29 -9.50 -2.70
CA LEU A 317 1.69 -10.42 -3.77
C LEU A 317 0.83 -10.23 -5.01
N SER A 318 -0.49 -10.08 -4.87
CA SER A 318 -1.39 -9.80 -6.00
C SER A 318 -1.06 -8.47 -6.68
N THR A 319 -0.74 -7.43 -5.90
CA THR A 319 -0.34 -6.12 -6.43
C THR A 319 0.99 -6.23 -7.18
N LEU A 320 2.00 -6.89 -6.60
CA LEU A 320 3.30 -7.10 -7.25
C LEU A 320 3.16 -7.91 -8.54
N TYR A 321 2.38 -8.99 -8.51
CA TYR A 321 2.11 -9.84 -9.67
C TYR A 321 1.44 -9.04 -10.81
N LEU A 322 0.40 -8.26 -10.49
CA LEU A 322 -0.24 -7.39 -11.48
C LEU A 322 0.74 -6.38 -12.08
N ASN A 323 1.57 -5.75 -11.24
CA ASN A 323 2.58 -4.80 -11.71
C ASN A 323 3.66 -5.47 -12.59
N ILE A 324 4.06 -6.71 -12.29
CA ILE A 324 4.97 -7.48 -13.15
C ILE A 324 4.33 -7.69 -14.53
N ILE A 325 3.05 -8.12 -14.58
CA ILE A 325 2.33 -8.30 -15.85
C ILE A 325 2.26 -7.00 -16.65
N LEU A 326 1.93 -5.89 -15.98
CA LEU A 326 1.83 -4.57 -16.63
C LEU A 326 3.16 -4.11 -17.24
N ASN A 327 4.31 -4.59 -16.75
CA ASN A 327 5.62 -4.30 -17.34
C ASN A 327 5.86 -4.94 -18.72
N PHE A 328 5.07 -5.94 -19.10
CA PHE A 328 5.14 -6.55 -20.43
C PHE A 328 4.25 -5.84 -21.45
N LEU A 329 3.52 -4.80 -21.06
CA LEU A 329 2.74 -3.99 -21.99
C LEU A 329 3.65 -3.14 -22.89
N PRO A 330 3.27 -2.91 -24.17
CA PRO A 330 4.02 -2.04 -25.06
C PRO A 330 4.20 -0.63 -24.47
N ASN A 331 5.34 -0.03 -24.72
CA ASN A 331 5.70 1.32 -24.26
C ASN A 331 5.83 1.48 -22.73
N VAL A 332 6.03 0.40 -22.00
CA VAL A 332 6.35 0.42 -20.57
C VAL A 332 7.84 0.13 -20.40
N SER A 333 8.56 1.03 -19.70
CA SER A 333 9.98 0.86 -19.44
C SER A 333 10.23 -0.03 -18.21
N PHE A 334 10.48 -1.32 -18.45
CA PHE A 334 10.81 -2.28 -17.39
C PHE A 334 12.02 -1.84 -16.56
N LEU A 335 13.08 -1.36 -17.21
CA LEU A 335 14.30 -0.93 -16.51
C LEU A 335 14.07 0.28 -15.62
N ALA A 336 13.25 1.25 -16.06
CA ALA A 336 12.89 2.39 -15.23
C ALA A 336 12.14 1.96 -13.96
N HIS A 337 11.20 1.01 -14.10
CA HIS A 337 10.45 0.46 -12.98
C HIS A 337 11.34 -0.35 -12.02
N LEU A 338 12.20 -1.20 -12.56
CA LEU A 338 13.14 -2.01 -11.77
C LEU A 338 14.11 -1.12 -10.97
N GLY A 339 14.74 -0.15 -11.63
CA GLY A 339 15.65 0.80 -10.98
C GLY A 339 14.94 1.63 -9.91
N GLY A 340 13.73 2.10 -10.21
CA GLY A 340 12.88 2.80 -9.26
C GLY A 340 12.56 1.95 -8.03
N PHE A 341 12.12 0.71 -8.24
CA PHE A 341 11.79 -0.22 -7.15
C PHE A 341 12.98 -0.52 -6.23
N ILE A 342 14.14 -0.85 -6.82
CA ILE A 342 15.37 -1.12 -6.07
C ILE A 342 15.79 0.10 -5.26
N SER A 343 15.80 1.29 -5.88
CA SER A 343 16.15 2.52 -5.16
C SER A 343 15.18 2.81 -4.02
N GLY A 344 13.90 2.51 -4.20
CA GLY A 344 12.88 2.65 -3.16
C GLY A 344 13.12 1.74 -1.95
N ILE A 345 13.59 0.51 -2.16
CA ILE A 345 14.01 -0.40 -1.08
C ILE A 345 15.18 0.22 -0.29
N PHE A 346 16.22 0.69 -0.98
CA PHE A 346 17.36 1.34 -0.31
C PHE A 346 16.90 2.56 0.51
N LEU A 347 16.14 3.45 -0.10
CA LEU A 347 15.62 4.64 0.57
C LEU A 347 14.66 4.30 1.72
N GLY A 348 13.89 3.21 1.59
CA GLY A 348 13.07 2.68 2.65
C GLY A 348 13.87 2.35 3.90
N PHE A 349 14.99 1.65 3.77
CA PHE A 349 15.89 1.36 4.89
C PHE A 349 16.62 2.60 5.39
N ILE A 350 17.02 3.52 4.51
CA ILE A 350 17.72 4.76 4.88
C ILE A 350 16.81 5.70 5.67
N PHE A 351 15.55 5.86 5.28
CA PHE A 351 14.63 6.83 5.87
C PHE A 351 13.84 6.31 7.06
N SER A 352 13.74 4.99 7.22
CA SER A 352 13.01 4.38 8.32
C SER A 352 13.72 4.56 9.66
N GLU A 353 12.96 4.96 10.67
CA GLU A 353 13.45 5.10 12.05
C GLU A 353 13.68 3.76 12.73
N LYS A 354 13.02 2.68 12.26
CA LYS A 354 13.19 1.32 12.76
C LYS A 354 14.48 0.64 12.27
N THR A 355 15.15 1.21 11.27
CA THR A 355 16.45 0.70 10.79
C THR A 355 17.55 1.10 11.76
N SER A 356 18.35 0.12 12.20
CA SER A 356 19.51 0.41 13.06
C SER A 356 20.49 1.37 12.38
N LYS A 357 21.20 2.18 13.18
CA LYS A 357 22.15 3.17 12.67
C LYS A 357 23.20 2.54 11.74
N THR A 358 23.72 1.38 12.11
CA THR A 358 24.72 0.65 11.31
C THR A 358 24.17 0.24 9.95
N LEU A 359 22.96 -0.38 9.93
CA LEU A 359 22.33 -0.78 8.66
C LEU A 359 22.02 0.44 7.79
N ARG A 360 21.53 1.54 8.38
CA ARG A 360 21.26 2.78 7.65
C ARG A 360 22.51 3.33 6.97
N ILE A 361 23.64 3.35 7.70
CA ILE A 361 24.93 3.78 7.15
C ILE A 361 25.37 2.84 6.02
N ASN A 362 25.27 1.53 6.21
CA ASN A 362 25.62 0.55 5.18
C ASN A 362 24.80 0.70 3.90
N PHE A 363 23.46 0.86 4.01
CA PHE A 363 22.60 1.12 2.85
C PHE A 363 22.95 2.45 2.17
N THR A 364 23.29 3.49 2.94
CA THR A 364 23.67 4.79 2.38
C THR A 364 25.00 4.67 1.61
N ILE A 365 26.03 4.07 2.22
CA ILE A 365 27.35 3.89 1.57
C ILE A 365 27.20 3.03 0.31
N SER A 366 26.53 1.89 0.42
CA SER A 366 26.31 0.99 -0.75
C SER A 366 25.53 1.68 -1.87
N GLY A 367 24.49 2.44 -1.52
CA GLY A 367 23.71 3.20 -2.49
C GLY A 367 24.56 4.26 -3.20
N VAL A 368 25.38 5.02 -2.44
CA VAL A 368 26.30 6.02 -3.02
C VAL A 368 27.32 5.36 -3.95
N ILE A 369 27.91 4.24 -3.54
CA ILE A 369 28.89 3.51 -4.37
C ILE A 369 28.24 3.03 -5.68
N ILE A 370 27.03 2.43 -5.61
CA ILE A 370 26.30 1.96 -6.81
C ILE A 370 26.01 3.13 -7.74
N VAL A 371 25.50 4.24 -7.22
CA VAL A 371 25.17 5.42 -8.02
C VAL A 371 26.43 6.03 -8.64
N ALA A 372 27.53 6.15 -7.86
CA ALA A 372 28.81 6.62 -8.38
C ALA A 372 29.36 5.72 -9.48
N PHE A 373 29.27 4.39 -9.32
CA PHE A 373 29.62 3.44 -10.36
C PHE A 373 28.78 3.63 -11.62
N MET A 374 27.45 3.76 -11.48
CA MET A 374 26.54 3.99 -12.62
C MET A 374 26.86 5.28 -13.35
N ILE A 375 27.09 6.37 -12.62
CA ILE A 375 27.48 7.67 -13.21
C ILE A 375 28.84 7.53 -13.91
N GLY A 376 29.83 6.93 -13.28
CA GLY A 376 31.14 6.66 -13.88
C GLY A 376 31.02 5.87 -15.18
N TYR A 377 30.23 4.80 -15.17
CA TYR A 377 29.91 4.03 -16.38
C TYR A 377 29.26 4.90 -17.47
N CYS A 378 28.28 5.73 -17.10
CA CYS A 378 27.61 6.62 -18.06
C CYS A 378 28.61 7.63 -18.70
N ILE A 379 29.55 8.12 -17.91
CA ILE A 379 30.59 9.05 -18.43
C ILE A 379 31.58 8.31 -19.35
N MET A 380 32.03 7.12 -18.96
CA MET A 380 32.97 6.32 -19.75
C MET A 380 32.35 5.82 -21.07
N ASN A 381 31.08 5.45 -21.04
CA ASN A 381 30.33 4.98 -22.21
C ASN A 381 29.47 6.06 -22.86
N HIS A 382 30.01 7.28 -22.91
CA HIS A 382 29.34 8.45 -23.49
C HIS A 382 29.36 8.45 -25.01
N SER A 383 29.33 7.30 -25.67
CA SER A 383 29.25 7.19 -27.12
C SER A 383 27.80 7.00 -27.59
N VAL A 384 27.38 7.77 -28.56
CA VAL A 384 26.13 7.50 -29.28
C VAL A 384 26.36 6.32 -30.20
N THR A 385 25.84 5.16 -29.84
CA THR A 385 26.02 3.93 -30.60
C THR A 385 25.00 3.76 -31.72
N VAL A 386 23.85 4.46 -31.64
CA VAL A 386 22.74 4.34 -32.59
C VAL A 386 22.19 5.71 -32.92
N VAL A 387 22.07 5.98 -34.20
CA VAL A 387 21.42 7.16 -34.77
C VAL A 387 20.08 6.78 -35.40
N TYR A 388 19.13 7.68 -35.33
CA TYR A 388 17.79 7.52 -35.87
C TYR A 388 17.52 8.61 -36.94
N PRO A 389 18.02 8.44 -38.20
CA PRO A 389 18.00 9.47 -39.21
C PRO A 389 16.62 10.11 -39.43
N ASP A 390 15.59 9.26 -39.49
CA ASP A 390 14.22 9.74 -39.72
C ASP A 390 13.65 10.50 -38.51
N LEU A 391 13.92 10.04 -37.27
CA LEU A 391 13.52 10.72 -36.07
C LEU A 391 14.23 12.06 -35.95
N ASP A 392 15.54 12.09 -36.17
CA ASP A 392 16.38 13.28 -36.06
C ASP A 392 16.01 14.34 -37.11
N ALA A 393 15.79 13.91 -38.34
CA ALA A 393 15.29 14.81 -39.39
C ALA A 393 13.90 15.38 -39.05
N ARG A 394 13.02 14.57 -38.46
CA ARG A 394 11.71 15.05 -37.98
C ARG A 394 11.88 16.03 -36.83
N MET A 395 12.76 15.73 -35.87
CA MET A 395 13.02 16.61 -34.72
C MET A 395 13.60 17.97 -35.15
N ILE A 396 14.52 18.01 -36.11
CA ILE A 396 15.03 19.27 -36.68
C ILE A 396 13.88 20.09 -37.28
N ARG A 397 12.96 19.48 -38.05
CA ARG A 397 11.79 20.17 -38.59
C ARG A 397 10.86 20.68 -37.48
N VAL A 398 10.62 19.88 -36.45
CA VAL A 398 9.81 20.28 -35.28
C VAL A 398 10.44 21.48 -34.55
N LEU A 399 11.73 21.44 -34.26
CA LEU A 399 12.45 22.52 -33.60
C LEU A 399 12.39 23.83 -34.40
N ARG A 400 12.58 23.77 -35.73
CA ARG A 400 12.44 24.94 -36.60
C ARG A 400 11.01 25.49 -36.63
N ARG A 401 10.00 24.63 -36.67
CA ARG A 401 8.59 25.02 -36.60
C ARG A 401 8.23 25.71 -35.28
N LEU A 402 8.94 25.37 -34.21
CA LEU A 402 8.80 25.99 -32.87
C LEU A 402 9.69 27.24 -32.70
N ASN A 403 10.38 27.69 -33.75
CA ASN A 403 11.36 28.78 -33.74
C ASN A 403 12.57 28.53 -32.82
N LEU A 404 12.84 27.25 -32.45
CA LEU A 404 13.99 26.82 -31.65
C LEU A 404 15.21 26.57 -32.55
N ASN A 405 15.58 27.57 -33.38
CA ASN A 405 16.60 27.43 -34.41
C ASN A 405 17.98 27.06 -33.88
N SER A 406 18.44 27.70 -32.81
CA SER A 406 19.73 27.38 -32.18
C SER A 406 19.80 25.94 -31.69
N TYR A 407 18.70 25.36 -31.21
CA TYR A 407 18.63 23.97 -30.81
C TYR A 407 18.66 23.05 -32.05
N ALA A 408 17.89 23.38 -33.07
CA ALA A 408 17.89 22.63 -34.33
C ALA A 408 19.29 22.58 -34.97
N ASP A 409 20.03 23.70 -34.95
CA ASP A 409 21.38 23.79 -35.52
C ASP A 409 22.40 23.00 -34.67
N ARG A 410 22.31 23.03 -33.34
CA ARG A 410 23.11 22.16 -32.45
C ARG A 410 22.86 20.68 -32.71
N LEU A 411 21.59 20.28 -32.80
CA LEU A 411 21.20 18.91 -33.11
C LEU A 411 21.76 18.49 -34.49
N ARG A 412 21.62 19.35 -35.51
CA ARG A 412 22.15 19.10 -36.86
C ARG A 412 23.67 19.00 -36.88
N ALA A 413 24.37 19.90 -36.20
CA ALA A 413 25.84 19.90 -36.12
C ALA A 413 26.38 18.64 -35.44
N MET A 414 25.70 18.19 -34.39
CA MET A 414 26.06 16.97 -33.69
C MET A 414 25.85 15.72 -34.58
N LEU A 415 24.71 15.63 -35.26
CA LEU A 415 24.38 14.52 -36.14
C LEU A 415 25.35 14.39 -37.32
N ARG A 416 25.92 15.49 -37.82
CA ARG A 416 26.96 15.46 -38.84
C ARG A 416 28.22 14.68 -38.49
N LYS A 417 28.43 14.38 -37.19
CA LYS A 417 29.54 13.51 -36.73
C LYS A 417 29.24 12.04 -36.90
N TYR A 418 28.00 11.69 -37.15
CA TYR A 418 27.51 10.29 -37.20
C TYR A 418 26.92 9.93 -38.59
N TYR A 419 26.73 10.93 -39.46
CA TYR A 419 26.38 10.82 -40.87
C TYR A 419 27.49 11.42 -41.73
#